data_48e5502fabebe109074c5c020623c065
#
_entry.id   48e5502fabebe109074c5c020623c065
#
_cell.length_a   1.000
_cell.length_b   1.000
_cell.length_c   1.000
_cell.angle_alpha   90.00
_cell.angle_beta   90.00
_cell.angle_gamma   90.00
#
_symmetry.space_group_name_H-M   'P 1'
#
loop_
_entity.id
_entity.type
_entity.pdbx_description
1 polymer ?
#
loop_
_entity_poly.entity_id
_entity_poly.type
_entity_poly.pdbx_seq_one_letter_code
_entity_poly.pdbx_strand_id
1 'polypeptide(L)'
;MAIIRKKPDTLQAIWPNTGIRKSYKKDIISLLNEMERDIRQTLVTEFRRQAGHEKADMAMDGVADWVAHVGDYLSTTWSKRLNNLVPEIVEAFVSKTITNYESQLKAQMRKAGFTVRFQVTPFQRDALQAAVENNVGLIKSIGSQYLESVQSQVWQCITNGYDLSTLSKELKKHYEISVRRADLIARDQGAKAHAAIEKAKRQELGITKAIWLHSHASGKPRPSHLKANGKVFDVNKGMYLDGEWVQPGELINCRCVSRSIIDGVTDGG
;
A
#
# COMPACT_ATOMS: atom_id res chain seq x y z
N MET A 1 -32.84 -7.41 43.08
CA MET A 1 -31.51 -7.89 42.69
C MET A 1 -31.06 -7.09 41.47
N ALA A 2 -30.09 -6.19 41.62
CA ALA A 2 -29.52 -5.43 40.48
C ALA A 2 -28.55 -6.35 39.75
N ILE A 3 -28.84 -6.68 38.50
CA ILE A 3 -27.93 -7.42 37.62
C ILE A 3 -26.78 -6.48 37.30
N ILE A 4 -25.64 -6.60 37.98
CA ILE A 4 -24.40 -5.92 37.61
C ILE A 4 -23.94 -6.57 36.31
N ARG A 5 -24.26 -5.96 35.17
CA ARG A 5 -23.67 -6.35 33.88
C ARG A 5 -22.17 -6.02 33.94
N LYS A 6 -21.34 -7.01 34.21
CA LYS A 6 -19.88 -6.90 34.08
C LYS A 6 -19.61 -6.37 32.66
N LYS A 7 -18.87 -5.26 32.55
CA LYS A 7 -18.45 -4.78 31.21
C LYS A 7 -17.69 -5.91 30.53
N PRO A 8 -17.98 -6.21 29.26
CA PRO A 8 -17.23 -7.25 28.55
C PRO A 8 -15.73 -6.89 28.54
N ASP A 9 -14.90 -7.87 28.82
CA ASP A 9 -13.45 -7.68 28.80
C ASP A 9 -13.02 -7.39 27.39
N THR A 10 -12.41 -6.23 27.17
CA THR A 10 -11.99 -5.78 25.86
C THR A 10 -10.48 -5.66 25.80
N LEU A 11 -9.87 -6.20 24.73
CA LEU A 11 -8.47 -5.96 24.42
C LEU A 11 -8.27 -4.49 24.01
N GLN A 12 -7.04 -4.01 24.14
CA GLN A 12 -6.67 -2.72 23.58
C GLN A 12 -6.61 -2.78 22.05
N ALA A 13 -6.92 -1.67 21.38
CA ALA A 13 -6.73 -1.59 19.94
C ALA A 13 -5.25 -1.72 19.58
N ILE A 14 -4.97 -2.54 18.58
CA ILE A 14 -3.64 -2.62 17.97
C ILE A 14 -3.62 -1.68 16.78
N TRP A 15 -2.78 -0.68 16.82
CA TRP A 15 -2.66 0.30 15.75
C TRP A 15 -1.63 -0.13 14.71
N PRO A 16 -1.84 0.21 13.42
CA PRO A 16 -0.83 -0.02 12.39
C PRO A 16 0.51 0.61 12.78
N ASN A 17 1.59 -0.16 12.66
CA ASN A 17 2.92 0.29 13.05
C ASN A 17 3.45 1.34 12.06
N THR A 18 3.68 2.55 12.55
CA THR A 18 4.15 3.67 11.72
C THR A 18 5.57 3.48 11.20
N GLY A 19 6.43 2.76 11.95
CA GLY A 19 7.79 2.43 11.53
C GLY A 19 7.81 1.49 10.32
N ILE A 20 7.00 0.41 10.38
CA ILE A 20 6.85 -0.54 9.28
C ILE A 20 6.33 0.18 8.03
N ARG A 21 5.30 1.02 8.18
CA ARG A 21 4.76 1.81 7.06
C ARG A 21 5.79 2.78 6.47
N LYS A 22 6.58 3.47 7.32
CA LYS A 22 7.64 4.37 6.85
C LYS A 22 8.73 3.62 6.11
N SER A 23 9.14 2.44 6.59
CA SER A 23 10.08 1.57 5.87
C SER A 23 9.54 1.18 4.51
N TYR A 24 8.31 0.66 4.46
CA TYR A 24 7.65 0.28 3.21
C TYR A 24 7.58 1.42 2.19
N LYS A 25 7.16 2.63 2.65
CA LYS A 25 7.18 3.83 1.81
C LYS A 25 8.59 4.12 1.28
N LYS A 26 9.62 4.02 2.14
CA LYS A 26 11.01 4.27 1.76
C LYS A 26 11.48 3.30 0.68
N ASP A 27 11.12 2.03 0.80
CA ASP A 27 11.51 0.99 -0.15
C ASP A 27 10.88 1.25 -1.53
N ILE A 28 9.58 1.63 -1.59
CA ILE A 28 8.91 2.03 -2.84
C ILE A 28 9.55 3.28 -3.44
N ILE A 29 9.84 4.29 -2.64
CA ILE A 29 10.47 5.54 -3.12
C ILE A 29 11.89 5.26 -3.60
N SER A 30 12.66 4.38 -2.93
CA SER A 30 13.99 3.99 -3.39
C SER A 30 13.95 3.37 -4.78
N LEU A 31 12.99 2.48 -5.04
CA LEU A 31 12.77 1.87 -6.35
C LEU A 31 12.43 2.93 -7.42
N LEU A 32 11.56 3.91 -7.09
CA LEU A 32 11.23 5.01 -8.00
C LEU A 32 12.41 5.94 -8.26
N ASN A 33 13.28 6.17 -7.26
CA ASN A 33 14.51 6.95 -7.43
C ASN A 33 15.51 6.28 -8.39
N GLU A 34 15.63 4.96 -8.27
CA GLU A 34 16.48 4.18 -9.20
C GLU A 34 15.92 4.27 -10.62
N MET A 35 14.62 4.12 -10.77
CA MET A 35 13.92 4.22 -12.04
C MET A 35 14.09 5.62 -12.67
N GLU A 36 13.88 6.68 -11.92
CA GLU A 36 14.03 8.06 -12.38
C GLU A 36 15.46 8.35 -12.84
N ARG A 37 16.46 7.90 -12.07
CA ARG A 37 17.87 8.09 -12.38
C ARG A 37 18.27 7.37 -13.66
N ASP A 38 17.87 6.12 -13.81
CA ASP A 38 18.15 5.29 -14.98
C ASP A 38 17.49 5.87 -16.25
N ILE A 39 16.22 6.24 -16.15
CA ILE A 39 15.49 6.90 -17.25
C ILE A 39 16.18 8.20 -17.67
N ARG A 40 16.50 9.06 -16.70
CA ARG A 40 17.17 10.35 -16.97
C ARG A 40 18.52 10.13 -17.63
N GLN A 41 19.33 9.20 -17.12
CA GLN A 41 20.65 8.90 -17.67
C GLN A 41 20.55 8.37 -19.09
N THR A 42 19.65 7.44 -19.35
CA THR A 42 19.39 6.88 -20.67
C THR A 42 18.97 7.99 -21.65
N LEU A 43 17.98 8.80 -21.28
CA LEU A 43 17.50 9.88 -22.13
C LEU A 43 18.59 10.91 -22.44
N VAL A 44 19.33 11.37 -21.43
CA VAL A 44 20.43 12.35 -21.65
C VAL A 44 21.50 11.79 -22.57
N THR A 45 21.87 10.53 -22.39
CA THR A 45 22.87 9.86 -23.23
C THR A 45 22.39 9.77 -24.69
N GLU A 46 21.17 9.31 -24.88
CA GLU A 46 20.59 9.15 -26.20
C GLU A 46 20.34 10.50 -26.91
N PHE A 47 19.86 11.51 -26.20
CA PHE A 47 19.73 12.86 -26.77
C PHE A 47 21.08 13.46 -27.22
N ARG A 48 22.15 13.26 -26.43
CA ARG A 48 23.49 13.72 -26.82
C ARG A 48 24.01 12.96 -28.05
N ARG A 49 23.72 11.68 -28.14
CA ARG A 49 24.08 10.86 -29.31
C ARG A 49 23.38 11.37 -30.57
N GLN A 50 22.10 11.67 -30.49
CA GLN A 50 21.32 12.21 -31.61
C GLN A 50 21.78 13.62 -32.01
N ALA A 51 22.00 14.53 -31.08
CA ALA A 51 22.51 15.87 -31.34
C ALA A 51 23.89 15.89 -32.05
N GLY A 52 24.70 14.85 -31.82
CA GLY A 52 25.97 14.64 -32.54
C GLY A 52 25.81 14.24 -34.01
N HIS A 53 24.63 13.71 -34.38
CA HIS A 53 24.32 13.29 -35.76
C HIS A 53 23.53 14.32 -36.58
N GLU A 54 23.06 15.42 -36.00
CA GLU A 54 22.22 16.44 -36.66
C GLU A 54 22.87 17.20 -37.83
N LYS A 55 24.10 16.88 -38.18
CA LYS A 55 24.76 17.42 -39.39
C LYS A 55 24.50 16.65 -40.68
N ALA A 56 23.75 15.56 -40.60
CA ALA A 56 23.34 14.77 -41.76
C ALA A 56 21.82 14.57 -41.71
N ASP A 57 21.10 15.06 -42.71
CA ASP A 57 19.65 14.91 -43.01
C ASP A 57 18.95 13.80 -42.21
N MET A 58 18.50 14.07 -40.99
CA MET A 58 17.63 13.15 -40.27
C MET A 58 16.20 13.42 -40.71
N ALA A 59 15.68 12.53 -41.56
CA ALA A 59 14.27 12.44 -41.84
C ALA A 59 13.47 12.19 -40.53
N MET A 60 12.28 12.77 -40.41
CA MET A 60 11.37 12.62 -39.24
C MET A 60 11.12 11.15 -38.84
N ASP A 61 11.24 10.21 -39.80
CA ASP A 61 11.10 8.78 -39.58
C ASP A 61 12.16 8.20 -38.63
N GLY A 62 13.41 8.66 -38.69
CA GLY A 62 14.49 8.21 -37.80
C GLY A 62 14.32 8.63 -36.33
N VAL A 63 13.63 9.75 -36.10
CA VAL A 63 13.35 10.23 -34.74
C VAL A 63 12.23 9.44 -34.09
N ALA A 64 11.19 9.09 -34.87
CA ALA A 64 10.10 8.27 -34.39
C ALA A 64 10.58 6.88 -33.98
N ASP A 65 11.40 6.24 -34.81
CA ASP A 65 12.00 4.95 -34.54
C ASP A 65 12.90 4.98 -33.30
N TRP A 66 13.66 6.05 -33.13
CA TRP A 66 14.51 6.23 -31.94
C TRP A 66 13.68 6.33 -30.66
N VAL A 67 12.62 7.13 -30.62
CA VAL A 67 11.74 7.27 -29.45
C VAL A 67 11.08 5.95 -29.11
N ALA A 68 10.59 5.23 -30.13
CA ALA A 68 10.02 3.90 -29.95
C ALA A 68 11.04 2.94 -29.34
N HIS A 69 12.25 2.89 -29.90
CA HIS A 69 13.32 2.01 -29.41
C HIS A 69 13.73 2.29 -27.96
N VAL A 70 13.96 3.56 -27.60
CA VAL A 70 14.30 3.94 -26.20
C VAL A 70 13.13 3.66 -25.26
N GLY A 71 11.91 3.93 -25.69
CA GLY A 71 10.70 3.64 -24.94
C GLY A 71 10.54 2.14 -24.65
N ASP A 72 10.70 1.31 -25.66
CA ASP A 72 10.64 -0.14 -25.55
C ASP A 72 11.74 -0.72 -24.65
N TYR A 73 12.96 -0.20 -24.81
CA TYR A 73 14.09 -0.58 -23.94
C TYR A 73 13.80 -0.29 -22.48
N LEU A 74 13.39 0.94 -22.14
CA LEU A 74 13.08 1.36 -20.79
C LEU A 74 11.87 0.57 -20.23
N SER A 75 10.81 0.41 -21.03
CA SER A 75 9.62 -0.33 -20.65
C SER A 75 9.94 -1.81 -20.35
N THR A 76 10.67 -2.47 -21.23
CA THR A 76 11.05 -3.88 -21.07
C THR A 76 11.98 -4.06 -19.85
N THR A 77 12.97 -3.20 -19.71
CA THR A 77 13.96 -3.26 -18.62
C THR A 77 13.27 -3.06 -17.27
N TRP A 78 12.45 -2.03 -17.14
CA TRP A 78 11.80 -1.71 -15.88
C TRP A 78 10.63 -2.64 -15.56
N SER A 79 9.91 -3.16 -16.56
CA SER A 79 8.91 -4.21 -16.32
C SER A 79 9.53 -5.45 -15.69
N LYS A 80 10.70 -5.90 -16.17
CA LYS A 80 11.43 -7.02 -15.58
C LYS A 80 11.88 -6.72 -14.16
N ARG A 81 12.48 -5.54 -13.91
CA ARG A 81 12.93 -5.12 -12.57
C ARG A 81 11.77 -5.02 -11.59
N LEU A 82 10.66 -4.38 -11.98
CA LEU A 82 9.46 -4.27 -11.16
C LEU A 82 8.85 -5.64 -10.85
N ASN A 83 8.86 -6.57 -11.81
CA ASN A 83 8.36 -7.92 -11.61
C ASN A 83 9.17 -8.70 -10.55
N ASN A 84 10.46 -8.45 -10.45
CA ASN A 84 11.32 -9.12 -9.48
C ASN A 84 11.34 -8.43 -8.11
N LEU A 85 11.52 -7.11 -8.07
CA LEU A 85 11.75 -6.38 -6.82
C LEU A 85 10.47 -6.06 -6.04
N VAL A 86 9.36 -5.79 -6.74
CA VAL A 86 8.12 -5.38 -6.06
C VAL A 86 7.53 -6.49 -5.17
N PRO A 87 7.48 -7.77 -5.60
CA PRO A 87 7.02 -8.85 -4.72
C PRO A 87 7.82 -8.92 -3.42
N GLU A 88 9.16 -8.84 -3.48
CA GLU A 88 10.03 -8.90 -2.29
C GLU A 88 9.75 -7.76 -1.30
N ILE A 89 9.58 -6.54 -1.82
CA ILE A 89 9.22 -5.36 -1.00
C ILE A 89 7.89 -5.57 -0.29
N VAL A 90 6.88 -6.09 -1.01
CA VAL A 90 5.54 -6.30 -0.46
C VAL A 90 5.53 -7.44 0.54
N GLU A 91 6.15 -8.56 0.24
CA GLU A 91 6.24 -9.72 1.14
C GLU A 91 6.95 -9.35 2.45
N ALA A 92 8.06 -8.61 2.37
CA ALA A 92 8.77 -8.13 3.55
C ALA A 92 7.90 -7.19 4.40
N PHE A 93 7.11 -6.32 3.79
CA PHE A 93 6.17 -5.44 4.47
C PHE A 93 5.06 -6.24 5.17
N VAL A 94 4.41 -7.19 4.48
CA VAL A 94 3.32 -8.00 5.03
C VAL A 94 3.83 -8.88 6.17
N SER A 95 4.97 -9.55 6.00
CA SER A 95 5.60 -10.39 7.03
C SER A 95 5.90 -9.60 8.31
N LYS A 96 6.51 -8.41 8.19
CA LYS A 96 6.77 -7.52 9.33
C LYS A 96 5.46 -7.10 10.03
N THR A 97 4.40 -6.85 9.26
CA THR A 97 3.10 -6.44 9.81
C THR A 97 2.44 -7.58 10.58
N ILE A 98 2.48 -8.81 10.06
CA ILE A 98 2.00 -10.02 10.74
C ILE A 98 2.72 -10.22 12.07
N THR A 99 4.05 -10.26 12.03
CA THR A 99 4.90 -10.48 13.21
C THR A 99 4.64 -9.42 14.29
N ASN A 100 4.51 -8.16 13.89
CA ASN A 100 4.22 -7.06 14.81
C ASN A 100 2.83 -7.21 15.45
N TYR A 101 1.80 -7.51 14.65
CA TYR A 101 0.44 -7.71 15.14
C TYR A 101 0.36 -8.90 16.10
N GLU A 102 0.90 -10.05 15.73
CA GLU A 102 0.91 -11.26 16.55
C GLU A 102 1.63 -11.04 17.89
N SER A 103 2.76 -10.34 17.87
CA SER A 103 3.51 -10.02 19.10
C SER A 103 2.66 -9.19 20.08
N GLN A 104 1.99 -8.16 19.58
CA GLN A 104 1.13 -7.30 20.40
C GLN A 104 -0.11 -8.07 20.89
N LEU A 105 -0.73 -8.86 20.03
CA LEU A 105 -1.91 -9.65 20.41
C LEU A 105 -1.55 -10.73 21.45
N LYS A 106 -0.43 -11.45 21.28
CA LYS A 106 0.08 -12.39 22.29
C LYS A 106 0.31 -11.73 23.65
N ALA A 107 0.90 -10.53 23.65
CA ALA A 107 1.14 -9.79 24.89
C ALA A 107 -0.17 -9.39 25.59
N GLN A 108 -1.19 -8.97 24.83
CA GLN A 108 -2.50 -8.63 25.38
C GLN A 108 -3.25 -9.87 25.89
N MET A 109 -3.23 -10.97 25.13
CA MET A 109 -3.87 -12.23 25.54
C MET A 109 -3.23 -12.78 26.82
N ARG A 110 -1.88 -12.72 26.93
CA ARG A 110 -1.19 -13.11 28.17
C ARG A 110 -1.62 -12.28 29.38
N LYS A 111 -1.78 -10.96 29.21
CA LYS A 111 -2.29 -10.08 30.27
C LYS A 111 -3.74 -10.41 30.67
N ALA A 112 -4.51 -10.94 29.74
CA ALA A 112 -5.88 -11.39 29.97
C ALA A 112 -5.93 -12.85 30.49
N GLY A 113 -4.79 -13.51 30.80
CA GLY A 113 -4.72 -14.86 31.34
C GLY A 113 -4.70 -15.98 30.29
N PHE A 114 -4.58 -15.66 28.98
CA PHE A 114 -4.58 -16.65 27.92
C PHE A 114 -3.18 -16.88 27.33
N THR A 115 -2.87 -18.14 27.03
CA THR A 115 -1.71 -18.49 26.21
C THR A 115 -2.17 -18.87 24.81
N VAL A 116 -1.74 -18.11 23.80
CA VAL A 116 -2.15 -18.33 22.40
C VAL A 116 -0.95 -18.75 21.55
N ARG A 117 -1.21 -19.71 20.63
CA ARG A 117 -0.28 -20.09 19.56
C ARG A 117 -0.98 -19.83 18.24
N PHE A 118 -0.38 -19.02 17.39
CA PHE A 118 -0.93 -18.73 16.08
C PHE A 118 -0.51 -19.81 15.08
N GLN A 119 -1.48 -20.26 14.30
CA GLN A 119 -1.29 -21.16 13.16
C GLN A 119 -1.94 -20.49 11.94
N VAL A 120 -1.23 -20.47 10.81
CA VAL A 120 -1.80 -19.91 9.58
C VAL A 120 -2.69 -20.96 8.93
N THR A 121 -4.00 -20.73 8.92
CA THR A 121 -4.94 -21.59 8.20
C THR A 121 -4.83 -21.36 6.68
N PRO A 122 -5.24 -22.34 5.82
CA PRO A 122 -5.28 -22.15 4.37
C PRO A 122 -6.05 -20.89 3.96
N PHE A 123 -7.24 -20.68 4.53
CA PHE A 123 -8.06 -19.48 4.24
C PHE A 123 -7.35 -18.16 4.56
N GLN A 124 -6.62 -18.11 5.67
CA GLN A 124 -5.84 -16.92 6.03
C GLN A 124 -4.67 -16.69 5.08
N ARG A 125 -4.04 -17.77 4.64
CA ARG A 125 -2.96 -17.70 3.64
C ARG A 125 -3.47 -17.11 2.34
N ASP A 126 -4.62 -17.57 1.85
CA ASP A 126 -5.23 -17.09 0.62
C ASP A 126 -5.62 -15.59 0.73
N ALA A 127 -6.20 -15.17 1.86
CA ALA A 127 -6.55 -13.78 2.11
C ALA A 127 -5.30 -12.87 2.16
N LEU A 128 -4.22 -13.34 2.78
CA LEU A 128 -2.93 -12.60 2.83
C LEU A 128 -2.27 -12.56 1.46
N GLN A 129 -2.34 -13.66 0.70
CA GLN A 129 -1.82 -13.72 -0.66
C GLN A 129 -2.53 -12.73 -1.57
N ALA A 130 -3.87 -12.68 -1.52
CA ALA A 130 -4.65 -11.71 -2.28
C ALA A 130 -4.27 -10.26 -1.94
N ALA A 131 -4.01 -9.97 -0.66
CA ALA A 131 -3.53 -8.66 -0.24
C ALA A 131 -2.13 -8.34 -0.79
N VAL A 132 -1.22 -9.32 -0.84
CA VAL A 132 0.11 -9.19 -1.45
C VAL A 132 -0.02 -8.88 -2.94
N GLU A 133 -0.80 -9.65 -3.67
CA GLU A 133 -1.00 -9.49 -5.13
C GLU A 133 -1.58 -8.12 -5.48
N ASN A 134 -2.59 -7.66 -4.72
CA ASN A 134 -3.16 -6.33 -4.90
C ASN A 134 -2.10 -5.22 -4.69
N ASN A 135 -1.29 -5.32 -3.64
CA ASN A 135 -0.20 -4.39 -3.37
C ASN A 135 0.84 -4.37 -4.50
N VAL A 136 1.26 -5.55 -4.96
CA VAL A 136 2.20 -5.72 -6.07
C VAL A 136 1.66 -5.03 -7.32
N GLY A 137 0.40 -5.26 -7.68
CA GLY A 137 -0.26 -4.62 -8.81
C GLY A 137 -0.28 -3.10 -8.72
N LEU A 138 -0.59 -2.56 -7.54
CA LEU A 138 -0.62 -1.12 -7.31
C LEU A 138 0.77 -0.47 -7.45
N ILE A 139 1.83 -1.07 -6.91
CA ILE A 139 3.19 -0.52 -7.03
C ILE A 139 3.67 -0.60 -8.47
N LYS A 140 3.48 -1.73 -9.14
CA LYS A 140 3.83 -1.87 -10.57
C LYS A 140 3.13 -0.81 -11.42
N SER A 141 1.86 -0.50 -11.12
CA SER A 141 1.11 0.52 -11.84
C SER A 141 1.68 1.94 -11.68
N ILE A 142 2.39 2.24 -10.58
CA ILE A 142 3.12 3.52 -10.46
C ILE A 142 4.24 3.59 -11.50
N GLY A 143 5.05 2.52 -11.56
CA GLY A 143 6.16 2.44 -12.51
C GLY A 143 5.71 2.51 -13.96
N SER A 144 4.68 1.74 -14.35
CA SER A 144 4.13 1.76 -15.71
C SER A 144 3.61 3.14 -16.10
N GLN A 145 2.83 3.80 -15.24
CA GLN A 145 2.32 5.15 -15.52
C GLN A 145 3.42 6.19 -15.57
N TYR A 146 4.50 6.02 -14.79
CA TYR A 146 5.63 6.91 -14.90
C TYR A 146 6.34 6.76 -16.25
N LEU A 147 6.55 5.52 -16.74
CA LEU A 147 7.12 5.24 -18.07
C LEU A 147 6.25 5.80 -19.20
N GLU A 148 4.94 5.60 -19.17
CA GLU A 148 4.01 6.16 -20.14
C GLU A 148 4.09 7.70 -20.19
N SER A 149 4.18 8.33 -19.01
CA SER A 149 4.36 9.77 -18.90
C SER A 149 5.70 10.23 -19.50
N VAL A 150 6.77 9.48 -19.25
CA VAL A 150 8.11 9.76 -19.83
C VAL A 150 8.07 9.69 -21.35
N GLN A 151 7.49 8.62 -21.92
CA GLN A 151 7.37 8.49 -23.38
C GLN A 151 6.60 9.67 -23.99
N SER A 152 5.45 10.04 -23.39
CA SER A 152 4.67 11.18 -23.84
C SER A 152 5.46 12.48 -23.81
N GLN A 153 6.24 12.73 -22.75
CA GLN A 153 7.05 13.95 -22.63
C GLN A 153 8.23 13.97 -23.61
N VAL A 154 8.84 12.83 -23.91
CA VAL A 154 9.88 12.71 -24.92
C VAL A 154 9.32 13.07 -26.30
N TRP A 155 8.15 12.54 -26.68
CA TRP A 155 7.46 12.88 -27.90
C TRP A 155 7.17 14.38 -28.02
N GLN A 156 6.62 14.98 -26.95
CA GLN A 156 6.33 16.42 -26.92
C GLN A 156 7.61 17.27 -27.05
N CYS A 157 8.68 16.86 -26.38
CA CYS A 157 9.96 17.53 -26.47
C CYS A 157 10.47 17.56 -27.93
N ILE A 158 10.41 16.45 -28.63
CA ILE A 158 10.85 16.32 -30.01
C ILE A 158 9.99 17.16 -30.95
N THR A 159 8.67 17.06 -30.81
CA THR A 159 7.71 17.80 -31.63
C THR A 159 7.88 19.33 -31.47
N ASN A 160 8.29 19.77 -30.29
CA ASN A 160 8.49 21.19 -29.96
C ASN A 160 9.94 21.71 -30.15
N GLY A 161 10.80 20.95 -30.81
CA GLY A 161 12.15 21.38 -31.17
C GLY A 161 13.26 21.07 -30.16
N TYR A 162 13.17 19.92 -29.46
CA TYR A 162 14.22 19.36 -28.60
C TYR A 162 14.61 20.20 -27.36
N ASP A 163 13.63 20.80 -26.70
CA ASP A 163 13.89 21.55 -25.44
C ASP A 163 14.12 20.60 -24.25
N LEU A 164 15.39 20.23 -24.01
CA LEU A 164 15.83 19.40 -22.89
C LEU A 164 15.55 20.04 -21.53
N SER A 165 15.49 21.37 -21.43
CA SER A 165 15.21 22.07 -20.17
C SER A 165 13.75 21.83 -19.78
N THR A 166 12.84 21.97 -20.72
CA THR A 166 11.42 21.69 -20.53
C THR A 166 11.19 20.21 -20.24
N LEU A 167 11.82 19.30 -21.00
CA LEU A 167 11.73 17.86 -20.73
C LEU A 167 12.16 17.52 -19.29
N SER A 168 13.31 18.06 -18.84
CA SER A 168 13.81 17.83 -17.48
C SER A 168 12.84 18.30 -16.40
N LYS A 169 12.19 19.44 -16.60
CA LYS A 169 11.16 19.97 -15.66
C LYS A 169 9.93 19.08 -15.61
N GLU A 170 9.42 18.64 -16.76
CA GLU A 170 8.25 17.78 -16.83
C GLU A 170 8.53 16.38 -16.26
N LEU A 171 9.69 15.79 -16.54
CA LEU A 171 10.11 14.52 -15.92
C LEU A 171 10.14 14.61 -14.41
N LYS A 172 10.70 15.71 -13.86
CA LYS A 172 10.71 15.96 -12.42
C LYS A 172 9.28 16.05 -11.84
N LYS A 173 8.39 16.76 -12.50
CA LYS A 173 6.98 16.89 -12.10
C LYS A 173 6.26 15.53 -12.07
N HIS A 174 6.42 14.71 -13.10
CA HIS A 174 5.85 13.36 -13.15
C HIS A 174 6.43 12.42 -12.09
N TYR A 175 7.73 12.53 -11.82
CA TYR A 175 8.37 11.84 -10.70
C TYR A 175 7.76 12.24 -9.35
N GLU A 176 7.56 13.52 -9.08
CA GLU A 176 6.93 14.02 -7.85
C GLU A 176 5.48 13.52 -7.69
N ILE A 177 4.73 13.40 -8.79
CA ILE A 177 3.40 12.78 -8.80
C ILE A 177 3.49 11.31 -8.38
N SER A 178 4.46 10.57 -8.92
CA SER A 178 4.69 9.16 -8.60
C SER A 178 5.07 8.97 -7.12
N VAL A 179 5.90 9.84 -6.56
CA VAL A 179 6.26 9.82 -5.12
C VAL A 179 5.04 10.09 -4.23
N ARG A 180 4.18 11.05 -4.59
CA ARG A 180 2.93 11.30 -3.84
C ARG A 180 1.99 10.11 -3.89
N ARG A 181 1.89 9.45 -5.04
CA ARG A 181 1.10 8.23 -5.21
C ARG A 181 1.66 7.07 -4.38
N ALA A 182 2.98 6.90 -4.34
CA ALA A 182 3.64 5.91 -3.49
C ALA A 182 3.34 6.11 -2.00
N ASP A 183 3.35 7.37 -1.52
CA ASP A 183 2.96 7.68 -0.13
C ASP A 183 1.51 7.32 0.17
N LEU A 184 0.61 7.64 -0.75
CA LEU A 184 -0.81 7.31 -0.62
C LEU A 184 -1.03 5.79 -0.57
N ILE A 185 -0.40 5.04 -1.48
CA ILE A 185 -0.48 3.58 -1.54
C ILE A 185 0.11 2.95 -0.27
N ALA A 186 1.30 3.36 0.16
CA ALA A 186 1.92 2.81 1.36
C ALA A 186 1.05 3.02 2.62
N ARG A 187 0.35 4.16 2.70
CA ARG A 187 -0.58 4.46 3.79
C ARG A 187 -1.86 3.64 3.72
N ASP A 188 -2.48 3.58 2.56
CA ASP A 188 -3.75 2.87 2.35
C ASP A 188 -3.56 1.36 2.50
N GLN A 189 -2.57 0.80 1.82
CA GLN A 189 -2.27 -0.61 1.89
C GLN A 189 -1.76 -1.04 3.28
N GLY A 190 -1.09 -0.13 4.00
CA GLY A 190 -0.74 -0.34 5.40
C GLY A 190 -1.96 -0.53 6.30
N ALA A 191 -3.01 0.24 6.10
CA ALA A 191 -4.27 0.09 6.83
C ALA A 191 -5.01 -1.18 6.44
N LYS A 192 -5.12 -1.47 5.14
CA LYS A 192 -5.80 -2.67 4.61
C LYS A 192 -5.12 -3.97 5.05
N ALA A 193 -3.80 -4.05 4.94
CA ALA A 193 -3.05 -5.22 5.40
C ALA A 193 -3.25 -5.45 6.91
N HIS A 194 -3.19 -4.38 7.71
CA HIS A 194 -3.46 -4.46 9.14
C HIS A 194 -4.88 -4.98 9.43
N ALA A 195 -5.91 -4.44 8.77
CA ALA A 195 -7.29 -4.86 8.92
C ALA A 195 -7.50 -6.34 8.54
N ALA A 196 -6.90 -6.80 7.44
CA ALA A 196 -6.96 -8.19 7.00
C ALA A 196 -6.30 -9.14 8.02
N ILE A 197 -5.11 -8.79 8.51
CA ILE A 197 -4.39 -9.56 9.52
C ILE A 197 -5.18 -9.59 10.84
N GLU A 198 -5.72 -8.45 11.26
CA GLU A 198 -6.53 -8.32 12.46
C GLU A 198 -7.77 -9.23 12.39
N LYS A 199 -8.51 -9.20 11.28
CA LYS A 199 -9.66 -10.06 11.04
C LYS A 199 -9.27 -11.54 11.10
N ALA A 200 -8.23 -11.94 10.36
CA ALA A 200 -7.76 -13.31 10.28
C ALA A 200 -7.36 -13.86 11.68
N LYS A 201 -6.60 -13.07 12.45
CA LYS A 201 -6.15 -13.50 13.79
C LYS A 201 -7.26 -13.54 14.82
N ARG A 202 -8.26 -12.69 14.71
CA ARG A 202 -9.48 -12.79 15.53
C ARG A 202 -10.29 -14.04 15.23
N GLN A 203 -10.46 -14.35 13.95
CA GLN A 203 -11.14 -15.58 13.53
C GLN A 203 -10.43 -16.83 14.04
N GLU A 204 -9.09 -16.86 13.98
CA GLU A 204 -8.27 -17.94 14.52
C GLU A 204 -8.48 -18.14 16.03
N LEU A 205 -8.69 -17.07 16.77
CA LEU A 205 -8.94 -17.09 18.21
C LEU A 205 -10.42 -17.24 18.58
N GLY A 206 -11.33 -17.41 17.62
CA GLY A 206 -12.77 -17.49 17.88
C GLY A 206 -13.39 -16.17 18.37
N ILE A 207 -12.71 -15.02 18.18
CA ILE A 207 -13.23 -13.72 18.56
C ILE A 207 -14.23 -13.26 17.51
N THR A 208 -15.51 -13.20 17.86
CA THR A 208 -16.61 -12.89 16.94
C THR A 208 -17.06 -11.44 16.96
N LYS A 209 -16.72 -10.68 18.02
CA LYS A 209 -17.18 -9.31 18.22
C LYS A 209 -16.03 -8.34 18.44
N ALA A 210 -16.18 -7.13 17.92
CA ALA A 210 -15.24 -6.05 18.17
C ALA A 210 -15.96 -4.70 18.24
N ILE A 211 -15.28 -3.69 18.77
CA ILE A 211 -15.77 -2.30 18.86
C ILE A 211 -15.02 -1.47 17.83
N TRP A 212 -15.76 -0.78 16.97
CA TRP A 212 -15.21 0.16 16.00
C TRP A 212 -14.59 1.37 16.71
N LEU A 213 -13.39 1.76 16.29
CA LEU A 213 -12.70 2.95 16.78
C LEU A 213 -12.32 3.87 15.62
N HIS A 214 -12.87 5.07 15.63
CA HIS A 214 -12.48 6.10 14.67
C HIS A 214 -11.15 6.74 15.09
N SER A 215 -10.21 6.89 14.15
CA SER A 215 -8.86 7.37 14.46
C SER A 215 -8.75 8.87 14.71
N HIS A 216 -9.77 9.67 14.32
CA HIS A 216 -9.75 11.13 14.31
C HIS A 216 -8.54 11.76 13.58
N ALA A 217 -7.78 10.97 12.83
CA ALA A 217 -6.51 11.37 12.18
C ALA A 217 -6.69 11.91 10.75
N SER A 218 -7.93 12.02 10.23
CA SER A 218 -8.20 12.58 8.90
C SER A 218 -8.87 13.95 9.00
N GLY A 219 -8.46 14.90 8.14
CA GLY A 219 -9.09 16.22 8.08
C GLY A 219 -10.53 16.20 7.53
N LYS A 220 -10.93 15.12 6.85
CA LYS A 220 -12.28 14.92 6.29
C LYS A 220 -12.74 13.48 6.55
N PRO A 221 -13.21 13.17 7.77
CA PRO A 221 -13.70 11.84 8.10
C PRO A 221 -15.05 11.56 7.41
N ARG A 222 -15.30 10.29 7.06
CA ARG A 222 -16.63 9.87 6.60
C ARG A 222 -17.63 9.96 7.76
N PRO A 223 -18.80 10.59 7.58
CA PRO A 223 -19.79 10.72 8.65
C PRO A 223 -20.26 9.36 9.19
N SER A 224 -20.41 8.36 8.34
CA SER A 224 -20.76 6.98 8.72
C SER A 224 -19.73 6.35 9.66
N HIS A 225 -18.42 6.54 9.40
CA HIS A 225 -17.35 6.06 10.25
C HIS A 225 -17.28 6.77 11.61
N LEU A 226 -17.62 8.05 11.67
CA LEU A 226 -17.77 8.77 12.93
C LEU A 226 -18.92 8.22 13.76
N LYS A 227 -20.08 7.97 13.11
CA LYS A 227 -21.25 7.36 13.77
C LYS A 227 -21.02 5.92 14.20
N ALA A 228 -20.10 5.20 13.56
CA ALA A 228 -19.70 3.84 13.91
C ALA A 228 -18.81 3.80 15.17
N ASN A 229 -18.16 4.89 15.52
CA ASN A 229 -17.24 4.94 16.67
C ASN A 229 -17.92 4.48 17.96
N GLY A 230 -17.30 3.52 18.66
CA GLY A 230 -17.83 2.92 19.88
C GLY A 230 -18.90 1.83 19.68
N LYS A 231 -19.35 1.58 18.45
CA LYS A 231 -20.34 0.53 18.17
C LYS A 231 -19.70 -0.84 18.05
N VAL A 232 -20.42 -1.85 18.52
CA VAL A 232 -20.05 -3.27 18.38
C VAL A 232 -20.41 -3.75 16.98
N PHE A 233 -19.54 -4.56 16.38
CA PHE A 233 -19.78 -5.22 15.11
C PHE A 233 -19.31 -6.68 15.11
N ASP A 234 -19.83 -7.48 14.18
CA ASP A 234 -19.43 -8.85 13.92
C ASP A 234 -18.11 -8.87 13.14
N VAL A 235 -17.10 -9.56 13.67
CA VAL A 235 -15.75 -9.64 13.06
C VAL A 235 -15.78 -10.30 11.67
N ASN A 236 -16.69 -11.26 11.45
CA ASN A 236 -16.76 -11.97 10.18
C ASN A 236 -17.40 -11.10 9.08
N LYS A 237 -18.47 -10.39 9.45
CA LYS A 237 -19.25 -9.57 8.50
C LYS A 237 -18.69 -8.17 8.33
N GLY A 238 -18.13 -7.58 9.39
CA GLY A 238 -17.83 -6.16 9.45
C GLY A 238 -19.01 -5.34 9.99
N MET A 239 -19.03 -4.05 9.72
CA MET A 239 -20.12 -3.13 9.99
C MET A 239 -20.76 -2.68 8.68
N TYR A 240 -22.09 -2.65 8.63
CA TYR A 240 -22.80 -2.14 7.45
C TYR A 240 -22.79 -0.62 7.46
N LEU A 241 -22.06 -0.03 6.54
CA LEU A 241 -21.89 1.42 6.39
C LEU A 241 -22.05 1.80 4.91
N ASP A 242 -22.80 2.85 4.64
CA ASP A 242 -22.95 3.43 3.30
C ASP A 242 -23.35 2.43 2.19
N GLY A 243 -24.11 1.38 2.55
CA GLY A 243 -24.60 0.37 1.60
C GLY A 243 -23.73 -0.88 1.47
N GLU A 244 -22.63 -0.99 2.20
CA GLU A 244 -21.72 -2.13 2.13
C GLU A 244 -21.22 -2.60 3.51
N TRP A 245 -20.79 -3.87 3.58
CA TRP A 245 -20.16 -4.43 4.76
C TRP A 245 -18.66 -4.16 4.73
N VAL A 246 -18.15 -3.45 5.74
CA VAL A 246 -16.73 -3.02 5.77
C VAL A 246 -16.09 -3.31 7.10
N GLN A 247 -14.77 -3.57 7.06
CA GLN A 247 -13.93 -3.65 8.25
C GLN A 247 -13.27 -2.28 8.54
N PRO A 248 -12.94 -1.99 9.81
CA PRO A 248 -12.14 -0.82 10.14
C PRO A 248 -10.78 -0.86 9.41
N GLY A 249 -10.44 0.19 8.67
CA GLY A 249 -9.19 0.25 7.90
C GLY A 249 -9.26 -0.29 6.46
N GLU A 250 -10.36 -0.89 6.04
CA GLU A 250 -10.49 -1.54 4.72
C GLU A 250 -10.70 -0.55 3.57
N LEU A 251 -11.52 0.48 3.75
CA LEU A 251 -11.79 1.44 2.69
C LEU A 251 -10.62 2.38 2.43
N ILE A 252 -10.54 2.88 1.19
CA ILE A 252 -9.49 3.83 0.77
C ILE A 252 -9.39 5.01 1.75
N ASN A 253 -8.16 5.28 2.21
CA ASN A 253 -7.86 6.32 3.19
C ASN A 253 -8.54 6.14 4.57
N CYS A 254 -9.15 5.00 4.85
CA CYS A 254 -9.66 4.71 6.18
C CYS A 254 -8.50 4.46 7.15
N ARG A 255 -8.60 5.06 8.35
CA ARG A 255 -7.62 4.89 9.43
C ARG A 255 -8.26 4.37 10.71
N CYS A 256 -9.52 3.91 10.61
CA CYS A 256 -10.21 3.30 11.72
C CYS A 256 -9.53 1.99 12.10
N VAL A 257 -9.63 1.63 13.37
CA VAL A 257 -9.19 0.35 13.92
C VAL A 257 -10.31 -0.21 14.78
N SER A 258 -10.08 -1.32 15.43
CA SER A 258 -11.06 -1.86 16.36
C SER A 258 -10.37 -2.49 17.57
N ARG A 259 -11.16 -2.76 18.59
CA ARG A 259 -10.72 -3.55 19.75
C ARG A 259 -11.61 -4.76 19.93
N SER A 260 -11.00 -5.91 20.17
CA SER A 260 -11.70 -7.17 20.35
C SER A 260 -12.49 -7.18 21.66
N ILE A 261 -13.64 -7.81 21.63
CA ILE A 261 -14.41 -8.18 22.82
C ILE A 261 -14.11 -9.66 23.09
N ILE A 262 -13.66 -9.95 24.30
CA ILE A 262 -13.50 -11.33 24.78
C ILE A 262 -14.73 -11.63 25.61
N ASP A 263 -15.57 -12.55 25.16
CA ASP A 263 -16.72 -13.03 25.93
C ASP A 263 -16.21 -13.91 27.07
N GLY A 264 -16.39 -13.42 28.29
CA GLY A 264 -16.36 -14.16 29.54
C GLY A 264 -15.21 -15.12 29.81
N VAL A 265 -14.18 -14.65 30.50
CA VAL A 265 -13.51 -15.52 31.47
C VAL A 265 -14.45 -15.63 32.66
N THR A 266 -15.25 -16.68 32.73
CA THR A 266 -15.74 -17.16 34.01
C THR A 266 -14.49 -17.60 34.76
N ASP A 267 -14.13 -16.90 35.85
CA ASP A 267 -13.15 -17.38 36.80
C ASP A 267 -13.53 -18.83 37.11
N GLY A 268 -12.79 -19.78 36.53
CA GLY A 268 -12.87 -21.18 36.88
C GLY A 268 -12.45 -21.26 38.34
N GLY A 269 -13.40 -21.60 39.15
CA GLY A 269 -13.18 -21.87 40.55
C GLY A 269 -12.29 -23.08 40.82
#